data_098760579af394067cf4215191914d55
#
_entry.id   098760579af394067cf4215191914d55
#
_cell.length_a   1.000
_cell.length_b   1.000
_cell.length_c   1.000
_cell.angle_alpha   90.00
_cell.angle_beta   90.00
_cell.angle_gamma   90.00
#
_symmetry.space_group_name_H-M   'P 1'
#
loop_
_entity.id
_entity.type
_entity.pdbx_description
1 polymer ?
#
loop_
_entity_poly.entity_id
_entity_poly.type
_entity_poly.pdbx_seq_one_letter_code
_entity_poly.pdbx_strand_id
1 'polypeptide(L)'
;MKLERLSEQNQKYYAAAKVLYEEAFPVLERRDDTEQARIMQNTAYHFDFITDEDGFVGIMLYWETDSFVYLEHFAILPELRCKGKATAALGILEELSQKTVILEIEPPCDDTSIRRYRFYQRSGFVMNPHEHLQAKYHLGDADLYLKILTYPREISKDEYAAFRKFVDAKVAVNDEIVVRPMQDCDDRMQVANLIYMTDKYIYPYWFDSAEDGAKVIAKMTSLPTLYNQKNITVAVAKNGRIAGVLVSCYSPVIENEEHICKAFEEANVPCDERTHRIFSDYYAKMAEDKDGFYVANIAVDPQFRNKGVASKLITQTIKDKGTCHLECVIANQGAWKLYQKLGFRITGEYPGVFDVPCYTMVKD
;
A
#
# COMPACT_ATOMS: atom_id res chain seq x y z
N MET A 1 18.36 -15.48 -26.16
CA MET A 1 17.30 -14.99 -25.26
C MET A 1 17.92 -14.77 -23.88
N LYS A 2 17.48 -13.74 -23.13
CA LYS A 2 17.95 -13.43 -21.77
C LYS A 2 16.85 -12.74 -20.97
N LEU A 3 16.99 -12.76 -19.64
CA LEU A 3 16.20 -11.97 -18.70
C LEU A 3 16.99 -10.71 -18.32
N GLU A 4 16.36 -9.56 -18.41
CA GLU A 4 16.95 -8.26 -18.08
C GLU A 4 16.08 -7.56 -17.02
N ARG A 5 16.61 -7.42 -15.81
CA ARG A 5 15.85 -6.83 -14.69
C ARG A 5 15.49 -5.36 -14.96
N LEU A 6 14.24 -5.02 -14.73
CA LEU A 6 13.79 -3.64 -14.65
C LEU A 6 14.45 -2.97 -13.44
N SER A 7 15.09 -1.84 -13.66
CA SER A 7 15.75 -1.02 -12.64
C SER A 7 15.72 0.45 -13.06
N GLU A 8 16.14 1.35 -12.19
CA GLU A 8 16.30 2.77 -12.53
C GLU A 8 17.22 2.99 -13.74
N GLN A 9 18.24 2.12 -13.91
CA GLN A 9 19.19 2.18 -15.01
C GLN A 9 18.70 1.45 -16.28
N ASN A 10 17.66 0.61 -16.19
CA ASN A 10 17.14 -0.18 -17.29
C ASN A 10 15.62 -0.08 -17.39
N GLN A 11 15.14 0.99 -18.01
CA GLN A 11 13.73 1.23 -18.26
C GLN A 11 13.34 1.15 -19.76
N LYS A 12 14.28 0.67 -20.59
CA LYS A 12 14.14 0.69 -22.05
C LYS A 12 12.78 0.16 -22.56
N TYR A 13 12.29 -0.91 -21.96
CA TYR A 13 11.07 -1.58 -22.38
C TYR A 13 9.90 -1.40 -21.39
N TYR A 14 10.02 -0.52 -20.39
CA TYR A 14 9.02 -0.40 -19.33
C TYR A 14 7.60 -0.10 -19.84
N ALA A 15 7.47 0.83 -20.77
CA ALA A 15 6.17 1.18 -21.34
C ALA A 15 5.50 -0.01 -22.07
N ALA A 16 6.27 -0.75 -22.89
CA ALA A 16 5.78 -1.94 -23.57
C ALA A 16 5.46 -3.08 -22.59
N ALA A 17 6.28 -3.26 -21.58
CA ALA A 17 6.09 -4.24 -20.53
C ALA A 17 4.83 -3.97 -19.70
N LYS A 18 4.58 -2.69 -19.36
CA LYS A 18 3.36 -2.28 -18.65
C LYS A 18 2.11 -2.56 -19.45
N VAL A 19 2.10 -2.19 -20.72
CA VAL A 19 0.98 -2.50 -21.63
C VAL A 19 0.74 -4.01 -21.71
N LEU A 20 1.78 -4.81 -21.93
CA LEU A 20 1.66 -6.26 -21.98
C LEU A 20 1.13 -6.85 -20.67
N TYR A 21 1.58 -6.33 -19.51
CA TYR A 21 1.12 -6.77 -18.19
C TYR A 21 -0.37 -6.48 -18.01
N GLU A 22 -0.82 -5.29 -18.39
CA GLU A 22 -2.22 -4.86 -18.27
C GLU A 22 -3.16 -5.62 -19.22
N GLU A 23 -2.69 -5.97 -20.42
CA GLU A 23 -3.46 -6.75 -21.41
C GLU A 23 -3.48 -8.25 -21.10
N ALA A 24 -2.39 -8.80 -20.56
CA ALA A 24 -2.27 -10.23 -20.33
C ALA A 24 -2.95 -10.73 -19.07
N PHE A 25 -3.13 -9.86 -18.05
CA PHE A 25 -3.67 -10.24 -16.76
C PHE A 25 -4.88 -9.38 -16.38
N PRO A 26 -6.00 -10.01 -15.95
CA PRO A 26 -7.17 -9.29 -15.42
C PRO A 26 -6.83 -8.45 -14.19
N VAL A 27 -7.63 -7.43 -13.89
CA VAL A 27 -7.42 -6.57 -12.71
C VAL A 27 -7.34 -7.38 -11.41
N LEU A 28 -8.13 -8.45 -11.28
CA LEU A 28 -8.12 -9.34 -10.10
C LEU A 28 -6.83 -10.15 -9.93
N GLU A 29 -6.00 -10.24 -10.97
CA GLU A 29 -4.77 -11.03 -10.99
C GLU A 29 -3.51 -10.15 -10.98
N ARG A 30 -3.63 -8.85 -10.79
CA ARG A 30 -2.49 -7.90 -10.81
C ARG A 30 -2.59 -6.84 -9.73
N ARG A 31 -1.46 -6.31 -9.32
CA ARG A 31 -1.37 -5.17 -8.37
C ARG A 31 -1.75 -3.86 -9.05
N ASP A 32 -2.24 -2.91 -8.26
CA ASP A 32 -2.26 -1.52 -8.71
C ASP A 32 -0.84 -0.93 -8.84
N ASP A 33 -0.72 0.19 -9.51
CA ASP A 33 0.57 0.83 -9.80
C ASP A 33 1.36 1.18 -8.52
N THR A 34 0.67 1.60 -7.46
CA THR A 34 1.30 1.98 -6.18
C THR A 34 1.90 0.75 -5.49
N GLU A 35 1.13 -0.34 -5.44
CA GLU A 35 1.59 -1.58 -4.82
C GLU A 35 2.67 -2.25 -5.67
N GLN A 36 2.56 -2.16 -7.01
CA GLN A 36 3.59 -2.65 -7.91
C GLN A 36 4.92 -1.90 -7.70
N ALA A 37 4.88 -0.57 -7.63
CA ALA A 37 6.06 0.25 -7.36
C ALA A 37 6.70 -0.08 -5.99
N ARG A 38 5.87 -0.30 -4.96
CA ARG A 38 6.34 -0.68 -3.63
C ARG A 38 7.02 -2.04 -3.63
N ILE A 39 6.42 -3.05 -4.28
CA ILE A 39 6.95 -4.40 -4.28
C ILE A 39 8.26 -4.50 -5.05
N MET A 40 8.45 -3.68 -6.09
CA MET A 40 9.68 -3.61 -6.87
C MET A 40 10.91 -3.14 -6.07
N GLN A 41 10.72 -2.53 -4.90
CA GLN A 41 11.81 -2.20 -3.99
C GLN A 41 12.32 -3.43 -3.21
N ASN A 42 11.57 -4.53 -3.21
CA ASN A 42 12.00 -5.77 -2.57
C ASN A 42 13.00 -6.50 -3.46
N THR A 43 14.20 -6.78 -2.94
CA THR A 43 15.28 -7.44 -3.69
C THR A 43 14.95 -8.85 -4.16
N ALA A 44 14.04 -9.55 -3.45
CA ALA A 44 13.56 -10.88 -3.80
C ALA A 44 12.50 -10.87 -4.92
N TYR A 45 11.91 -9.72 -5.24
CA TYR A 45 10.95 -9.59 -6.33
C TYR A 45 11.65 -9.14 -7.60
N HIS A 46 11.38 -9.83 -8.70
CA HIS A 46 11.94 -9.56 -10.01
C HIS A 46 10.82 -9.16 -10.98
N PHE A 47 11.01 -8.05 -11.64
CA PHE A 47 10.29 -7.68 -12.85
C PHE A 47 11.30 -7.70 -13.99
N ASP A 48 11.35 -8.78 -14.76
CA ASP A 48 12.34 -8.97 -15.79
C ASP A 48 11.71 -8.86 -17.18
N PHE A 49 12.40 -8.16 -18.07
CA PHE A 49 12.12 -8.18 -19.50
C PHE A 49 12.72 -9.44 -20.11
N ILE A 50 11.94 -10.13 -20.90
CA ILE A 50 12.43 -11.18 -21.77
C ILE A 50 12.87 -10.52 -23.08
N THR A 51 14.13 -10.69 -23.44
CA THR A 51 14.70 -10.11 -24.67
C THR A 51 15.45 -11.15 -25.49
N ASP A 52 15.56 -10.92 -26.79
CA ASP A 52 16.42 -11.66 -27.69
C ASP A 52 17.14 -10.71 -28.68
N GLU A 53 17.68 -11.23 -29.78
CA GLU A 53 18.39 -10.45 -30.80
C GLU A 53 17.50 -9.43 -31.51
N ASP A 54 16.19 -9.70 -31.59
CA ASP A 54 15.19 -8.82 -32.21
C ASP A 54 14.62 -7.80 -31.21
N GLY A 55 14.90 -7.91 -29.93
CA GLY A 55 14.50 -6.96 -28.89
C GLY A 55 13.55 -7.52 -27.84
N PHE A 56 12.50 -6.76 -27.48
CA PHE A 56 11.55 -7.13 -26.43
C PHE A 56 10.63 -8.27 -26.87
N VAL A 57 10.59 -9.32 -26.06
CA VAL A 57 9.80 -10.54 -26.32
C VAL A 57 8.64 -10.68 -25.35
N GLY A 58 8.80 -10.25 -24.11
CA GLY A 58 7.79 -10.43 -23.08
C GLY A 58 8.26 -10.04 -21.68
N ILE A 59 7.49 -10.45 -20.69
CA ILE A 59 7.75 -10.16 -19.26
C ILE A 59 7.74 -11.45 -18.43
N MET A 60 8.53 -11.43 -17.37
CA MET A 60 8.57 -12.46 -16.34
C MET A 60 8.69 -11.80 -14.97
N LEU A 61 7.64 -11.91 -14.18
CA LEU A 61 7.56 -11.36 -12.83
C LEU A 61 7.57 -12.52 -11.84
N TYR A 62 8.55 -12.55 -10.95
CA TYR A 62 8.72 -13.67 -10.04
C TYR A 62 9.35 -13.26 -8.73
N TRP A 63 9.20 -14.10 -7.74
CA TRP A 63 9.86 -14.02 -6.46
C TRP A 63 10.95 -15.08 -6.37
N GLU A 64 12.13 -14.69 -5.97
CA GLU A 64 13.21 -15.59 -5.66
C GLU A 64 13.42 -15.65 -4.15
N THR A 65 13.26 -16.85 -3.58
CA THR A 65 13.50 -17.15 -2.17
C THR A 65 14.70 -18.09 -2.02
N ASP A 66 15.08 -18.41 -0.80
CA ASP A 66 16.14 -19.41 -0.56
C ASP A 66 15.72 -20.82 -1.00
N SER A 67 14.41 -21.14 -0.99
CA SER A 67 13.91 -22.49 -1.18
C SER A 67 13.21 -22.72 -2.52
N PHE A 68 12.60 -21.69 -3.11
CA PHE A 68 11.84 -21.80 -4.34
C PHE A 68 11.83 -20.47 -5.12
N VAL A 69 11.44 -20.57 -6.39
CA VAL A 69 11.05 -19.42 -7.21
C VAL A 69 9.53 -19.47 -7.42
N TYR A 70 8.82 -18.39 -7.11
CA TYR A 70 7.40 -18.27 -7.43
C TYR A 70 7.24 -17.40 -8.68
N LEU A 71 6.90 -18.03 -9.80
CA LEU A 71 6.60 -17.36 -11.07
C LEU A 71 5.16 -16.83 -11.02
N GLU A 72 5.04 -15.55 -10.70
CA GLU A 72 3.76 -14.90 -10.45
C GLU A 72 3.05 -14.48 -11.75
N HIS A 73 3.81 -13.84 -12.68
CA HIS A 73 3.28 -13.41 -13.97
C HIS A 73 4.26 -13.72 -15.09
N PHE A 74 3.75 -14.29 -16.17
CA PHE A 74 4.55 -14.63 -17.34
C PHE A 74 3.76 -14.39 -18.61
N ALA A 75 4.23 -13.50 -19.47
CA ALA A 75 3.59 -13.20 -20.74
C ALA A 75 4.57 -12.98 -21.88
N ILE A 76 4.23 -13.51 -23.06
CA ILE A 76 4.92 -13.28 -24.33
C ILE A 76 4.03 -12.42 -25.20
N LEU A 77 4.63 -11.47 -25.93
CA LEU A 77 3.94 -10.63 -26.90
C LEU A 77 3.07 -11.49 -27.84
N PRO A 78 1.82 -11.12 -28.11
CA PRO A 78 0.88 -11.93 -28.89
C PRO A 78 1.45 -12.41 -30.23
N GLU A 79 2.15 -11.55 -30.96
CA GLU A 79 2.76 -11.82 -32.27
C GLU A 79 3.98 -12.77 -32.20
N LEU A 80 4.54 -12.98 -31.01
CA LEU A 80 5.68 -13.88 -30.78
C LEU A 80 5.28 -15.22 -30.15
N ARG A 81 4.00 -15.41 -29.89
CA ARG A 81 3.48 -16.70 -29.34
C ARG A 81 3.62 -17.83 -30.37
N CYS A 82 3.60 -19.05 -29.89
CA CYS A 82 3.73 -20.27 -30.69
C CYS A 82 5.05 -20.41 -31.48
N LYS A 83 6.07 -19.62 -31.13
CA LYS A 83 7.42 -19.63 -31.77
C LYS A 83 8.51 -20.18 -30.84
N GLY A 84 8.16 -20.93 -29.81
CA GLY A 84 9.12 -21.51 -28.84
C GLY A 84 9.69 -20.52 -27.82
N LYS A 85 9.41 -19.20 -27.95
CA LYS A 85 9.98 -18.15 -27.08
C LYS A 85 9.63 -18.37 -25.60
N ALA A 86 8.39 -18.77 -25.29
CA ALA A 86 7.96 -19.04 -23.92
C ALA A 86 8.73 -20.23 -23.30
N THR A 87 8.91 -21.31 -24.01
CA THR A 87 9.69 -22.47 -23.54
C THR A 87 11.15 -22.10 -23.28
N ALA A 88 11.75 -21.33 -24.19
CA ALA A 88 13.12 -20.87 -24.03
C ALA A 88 13.28 -19.93 -22.80
N ALA A 89 12.30 -19.06 -22.53
CA ALA A 89 12.33 -18.17 -21.37
C ALA A 89 12.17 -18.92 -20.05
N LEU A 90 11.28 -19.94 -19.98
CA LEU A 90 11.17 -20.81 -18.81
C LEU A 90 12.47 -21.58 -18.56
N GLY A 91 13.12 -22.12 -19.59
CA GLY A 91 14.41 -22.79 -19.47
C GLY A 91 15.49 -21.90 -18.86
N ILE A 92 15.54 -20.61 -19.19
CA ILE A 92 16.47 -19.67 -18.54
C ILE A 92 16.16 -19.53 -17.04
N LEU A 93 14.90 -19.41 -16.64
CA LEU A 93 14.52 -19.29 -15.23
C LEU A 93 14.91 -20.56 -14.44
N GLU A 94 14.67 -21.74 -15.03
CA GLU A 94 15.04 -23.04 -14.44
C GLU A 94 16.55 -23.17 -14.24
N GLU A 95 17.33 -22.78 -15.23
CA GLU A 95 18.81 -22.81 -15.17
C GLU A 95 19.38 -21.84 -14.15
N LEU A 96 18.83 -20.61 -14.09
CA LEU A 96 19.31 -19.56 -13.18
C LEU A 96 19.03 -19.88 -11.72
N SER A 97 17.87 -20.47 -11.42
CA SER A 97 17.44 -20.64 -10.04
C SER A 97 17.93 -21.93 -9.40
N GLN A 98 18.01 -23.06 -10.16
CA GLN A 98 18.26 -24.42 -9.65
C GLN A 98 17.37 -24.81 -8.46
N LYS A 99 16.26 -24.10 -8.27
CA LYS A 99 15.28 -24.27 -7.19
C LYS A 99 13.96 -24.79 -7.76
N THR A 100 13.09 -25.22 -6.89
CA THR A 100 11.72 -25.56 -7.31
C THR A 100 11.02 -24.29 -7.82
N VAL A 101 10.55 -24.33 -9.06
CA VAL A 101 9.72 -23.28 -9.63
C VAL A 101 8.26 -23.61 -9.37
N ILE A 102 7.51 -22.67 -8.81
CA ILE A 102 6.09 -22.79 -8.48
C ILE A 102 5.33 -21.74 -9.29
N LEU A 103 4.21 -22.11 -9.89
CA LEU A 103 3.29 -21.20 -10.56
C LEU A 103 1.84 -21.63 -10.38
N GLU A 104 0.92 -20.72 -10.69
CA GLU A 104 -0.52 -20.90 -10.58
C GLU A 104 -1.16 -20.83 -11.97
N ILE A 105 -2.16 -21.69 -12.21
CA ILE A 105 -2.99 -21.63 -13.42
C ILE A 105 -4.46 -21.84 -13.07
N GLU A 106 -5.36 -21.37 -13.92
CA GLU A 106 -6.77 -21.74 -13.83
C GLU A 106 -6.96 -23.26 -14.02
N PRO A 107 -7.96 -23.85 -13.38
CA PRO A 107 -8.33 -25.24 -13.65
C PRO A 107 -8.52 -25.45 -15.16
N PRO A 108 -7.95 -26.52 -15.75
CA PRO A 108 -8.04 -26.78 -17.20
C PRO A 108 -9.45 -27.28 -17.59
N CYS A 109 -10.42 -26.35 -17.72
CA CYS A 109 -11.82 -26.64 -18.00
C CYS A 109 -12.32 -26.12 -19.36
N ASP A 110 -11.54 -25.25 -20.04
CA ASP A 110 -11.83 -24.73 -21.36
C ASP A 110 -10.62 -24.83 -22.30
N ASP A 111 -10.81 -24.52 -23.59
CA ASP A 111 -9.75 -24.69 -24.60
C ASP A 111 -8.50 -23.85 -24.30
N THR A 112 -8.63 -22.70 -23.63
CA THR A 112 -7.52 -21.80 -23.34
C THR A 112 -6.73 -22.30 -22.13
N SER A 113 -7.41 -22.64 -21.04
CA SER A 113 -6.80 -23.17 -19.83
C SER A 113 -6.19 -24.56 -20.08
N ILE A 114 -6.83 -25.40 -20.90
CA ILE A 114 -6.26 -26.69 -21.32
C ILE A 114 -4.99 -26.51 -22.16
N ARG A 115 -4.96 -25.54 -23.09
CA ARG A 115 -3.74 -25.24 -23.88
C ARG A 115 -2.62 -24.73 -22.99
N ARG A 116 -2.93 -23.86 -22.00
CA ARG A 116 -1.97 -23.34 -21.02
C ARG A 116 -1.40 -24.47 -20.17
N TYR A 117 -2.25 -25.34 -19.63
CA TYR A 117 -1.80 -26.51 -18.86
C TYR A 117 -0.89 -27.42 -19.68
N ARG A 118 -1.28 -27.77 -20.93
CA ARG A 118 -0.46 -28.60 -21.83
C ARG A 118 0.88 -27.98 -22.19
N PHE A 119 0.94 -26.65 -22.27
CA PHE A 119 2.19 -25.92 -22.47
C PHE A 119 3.14 -26.14 -21.29
N TYR A 120 2.71 -25.89 -20.06
CA TYR A 120 3.54 -26.12 -18.87
C TYR A 120 3.90 -27.60 -18.69
N GLN A 121 2.98 -28.51 -18.96
CA GLN A 121 3.25 -29.95 -18.90
C GLN A 121 4.38 -30.34 -19.86
N ARG A 122 4.38 -29.82 -21.10
CA ARG A 122 5.47 -30.07 -22.07
C ARG A 122 6.79 -29.40 -21.64
N SER A 123 6.74 -28.39 -20.85
CA SER A 123 7.91 -27.72 -20.25
C SER A 123 8.37 -28.41 -18.95
N GLY A 124 7.85 -29.58 -18.60
CA GLY A 124 8.29 -30.37 -17.46
C GLY A 124 7.60 -30.08 -16.14
N PHE A 125 6.61 -29.16 -16.12
CA PHE A 125 5.85 -28.87 -14.91
C PHE A 125 4.84 -29.96 -14.57
N VAL A 126 4.66 -30.20 -13.27
CA VAL A 126 3.76 -31.20 -12.72
C VAL A 126 2.65 -30.50 -11.94
N MET A 127 1.39 -30.93 -12.16
CA MET A 127 0.25 -30.45 -11.40
C MET A 127 0.21 -31.07 -10.02
N ASN A 128 0.07 -30.28 -8.99
CA ASN A 128 -0.01 -30.71 -7.62
C ASN A 128 -1.45 -30.95 -7.16
N PRO A 129 -1.70 -31.86 -6.21
CA PRO A 129 -3.05 -32.17 -5.72
C PRO A 129 -3.57 -31.18 -4.66
N HIS A 130 -2.81 -30.12 -4.35
CA HIS A 130 -3.18 -29.15 -3.32
C HIS A 130 -4.39 -28.32 -3.75
N GLU A 131 -5.37 -28.19 -2.86
CA GLU A 131 -6.41 -27.15 -3.00
C GLU A 131 -5.77 -25.81 -2.77
N HIS A 132 -5.94 -24.90 -3.72
CA HIS A 132 -5.24 -23.64 -3.70
C HIS A 132 -6.17 -22.46 -4.04
N LEU A 133 -6.12 -21.46 -3.17
CA LEU A 133 -6.73 -20.16 -3.38
C LEU A 133 -5.65 -19.17 -3.77
N GLN A 134 -5.86 -18.42 -4.85
CA GLN A 134 -4.99 -17.32 -5.25
C GLN A 134 -4.86 -16.31 -4.12
N ALA A 135 -3.68 -15.73 -4.00
CA ALA A 135 -3.49 -14.53 -3.18
C ALA A 135 -4.36 -13.39 -3.70
N LYS A 136 -5.10 -12.74 -2.83
CA LYS A 136 -5.89 -11.55 -3.21
C LYS A 136 -4.96 -10.37 -3.44
N TYR A 137 -5.07 -9.75 -4.59
CA TYR A 137 -4.33 -8.52 -4.92
C TYR A 137 -5.04 -7.26 -4.44
N HIS A 138 -6.38 -7.34 -4.27
CA HIS A 138 -7.19 -6.25 -3.73
C HIS A 138 -8.10 -6.75 -2.62
N LEU A 139 -8.38 -5.87 -1.69
CA LEU A 139 -9.32 -6.17 -0.62
C LEU A 139 -10.74 -6.25 -1.18
N GLY A 140 -11.43 -7.35 -0.85
CA GLY A 140 -12.80 -7.62 -1.32
C GLY A 140 -12.87 -8.41 -2.62
N ASP A 141 -11.72 -8.79 -3.21
CA ASP A 141 -11.71 -9.73 -4.34
C ASP A 141 -12.42 -11.04 -3.99
N ALA A 142 -13.12 -11.60 -4.96
CA ALA A 142 -13.69 -12.93 -4.82
C ALA A 142 -12.60 -13.99 -4.67
N ASP A 143 -12.95 -15.11 -4.05
CA ASP A 143 -12.07 -16.26 -3.96
C ASP A 143 -11.87 -16.90 -5.34
N LEU A 144 -10.62 -17.00 -5.77
CA LEU A 144 -10.26 -17.64 -7.03
C LEU A 144 -9.46 -18.92 -6.77
N TYR A 145 -10.06 -20.05 -7.15
CA TYR A 145 -9.42 -21.37 -7.02
C TYR A 145 -8.54 -21.66 -8.22
N LEU A 146 -7.24 -21.86 -7.97
CA LEU A 146 -6.24 -22.17 -8.99
C LEU A 146 -5.63 -23.56 -8.77
N LYS A 147 -4.85 -23.99 -9.74
CA LYS A 147 -4.00 -25.18 -9.65
C LYS A 147 -2.54 -24.77 -9.51
N ILE A 148 -1.83 -25.44 -8.62
CA ILE A 148 -0.38 -25.27 -8.45
C ILE A 148 0.32 -26.22 -9.42
N LEU A 149 1.22 -25.66 -10.21
CA LEU A 149 2.18 -26.41 -11.01
C LEU A 149 3.58 -26.16 -10.49
N THR A 150 4.39 -27.19 -10.48
CA THR A 150 5.78 -27.13 -10.00
C THR A 150 6.75 -27.84 -10.93
N TYR A 151 7.97 -27.33 -10.98
CA TYR A 151 9.09 -27.93 -11.69
C TYR A 151 10.26 -28.15 -10.72
N PRO A 152 11.00 -29.26 -10.78
CA PRO A 152 10.86 -30.40 -11.72
C PRO A 152 9.93 -31.52 -11.20
N ARG A 153 9.36 -31.39 -10.00
CA ARG A 153 8.55 -32.42 -9.34
C ARG A 153 7.38 -31.85 -8.56
N GLU A 154 6.48 -32.69 -8.12
CA GLU A 154 5.49 -32.32 -7.10
C GLU A 154 6.18 -31.90 -5.79
N ILE A 155 5.55 -30.98 -5.08
CA ILE A 155 5.99 -30.52 -3.76
C ILE A 155 5.19 -31.22 -2.66
N SER A 156 5.86 -31.44 -1.54
CA SER A 156 5.25 -32.01 -0.34
C SER A 156 4.24 -31.02 0.31
N LYS A 157 3.46 -31.53 1.27
CA LYS A 157 2.55 -30.68 2.05
C LYS A 157 3.30 -29.58 2.83
N ASP A 158 4.49 -29.89 3.33
CA ASP A 158 5.29 -28.92 4.10
C ASP A 158 5.88 -27.83 3.19
N GLU A 159 6.36 -28.19 2.00
CA GLU A 159 6.81 -27.24 0.98
C GLU A 159 5.65 -26.34 0.52
N TYR A 160 4.45 -26.92 0.31
CA TYR A 160 3.26 -26.15 -0.01
C TYR A 160 2.85 -25.21 1.14
N ALA A 161 2.91 -25.66 2.39
CA ALA A 161 2.61 -24.81 3.54
C ALA A 161 3.61 -23.64 3.67
N ALA A 162 4.90 -23.89 3.39
CA ALA A 162 5.92 -22.85 3.34
C ALA A 162 5.64 -21.82 2.22
N PHE A 163 5.28 -22.29 1.03
CA PHE A 163 4.85 -21.46 -0.10
C PHE A 163 3.62 -20.61 0.27
N ARG A 164 2.56 -21.21 0.83
CA ARG A 164 1.35 -20.48 1.29
C ARG A 164 1.70 -19.40 2.29
N LYS A 165 2.49 -19.73 3.31
CA LYS A 165 2.95 -18.75 4.31
C LYS A 165 3.69 -17.58 3.67
N PHE A 166 4.52 -17.84 2.66
CA PHE A 166 5.21 -16.79 1.91
C PHE A 166 4.22 -15.92 1.12
N VAL A 167 3.33 -16.53 0.35
CA VAL A 167 2.32 -15.84 -0.45
C VAL A 167 1.42 -14.98 0.44
N ASP A 168 0.92 -15.52 1.55
CA ASP A 168 0.08 -14.79 2.51
C ASP A 168 0.82 -13.61 3.16
N ALA A 169 2.14 -13.71 3.32
CA ALA A 169 2.95 -12.68 3.97
C ALA A 169 3.45 -11.60 3.01
N LYS A 170 3.71 -11.94 1.73
CA LYS A 170 4.44 -11.08 0.79
C LYS A 170 3.63 -10.68 -0.44
N VAL A 171 2.69 -11.52 -0.87
CA VAL A 171 1.93 -11.33 -2.13
C VAL A 171 0.51 -10.86 -1.85
N ALA A 172 -0.18 -11.54 -0.93
CA ALA A 172 -1.57 -11.26 -0.62
C ALA A 172 -1.76 -9.89 0.05
N VAL A 173 -2.76 -9.16 -0.40
CA VAL A 173 -3.35 -8.08 0.41
C VAL A 173 -4.16 -8.73 1.53
N ASN A 174 -3.71 -8.58 2.76
CA ASN A 174 -4.32 -9.23 3.91
C ASN A 174 -5.20 -8.24 4.68
N ASP A 175 -6.41 -8.70 5.05
CA ASP A 175 -7.36 -7.95 5.88
C ASP A 175 -6.94 -7.83 7.35
N GLU A 176 -5.88 -8.53 7.77
CA GLU A 176 -5.38 -8.45 9.13
C GLU A 176 -4.65 -7.13 9.35
N ILE A 177 -5.37 -6.19 9.95
CA ILE A 177 -4.86 -4.86 10.29
C ILE A 177 -4.42 -4.86 11.75
N VAL A 178 -3.16 -4.53 11.99
CA VAL A 178 -2.62 -4.26 13.33
C VAL A 178 -2.59 -2.76 13.56
N VAL A 179 -3.23 -2.30 14.63
CA VAL A 179 -3.14 -0.89 15.05
C VAL A 179 -2.10 -0.79 16.17
N ARG A 180 -1.13 0.11 15.98
CA ARG A 180 -0.02 0.34 16.92
C ARG A 180 0.54 1.76 16.78
N PRO A 181 1.31 2.25 17.76
CA PRO A 181 2.10 3.48 17.56
C PRO A 181 3.03 3.36 16.34
N MET A 182 3.27 4.50 15.70
CA MET A 182 4.23 4.59 14.59
C MET A 182 5.64 4.23 15.08
N GLN A 183 6.40 3.53 14.26
CA GLN A 183 7.77 3.08 14.52
C GLN A 183 8.75 3.66 13.51
N ASP A 184 10.05 3.62 13.81
CA ASP A 184 11.10 4.15 12.92
C ASP A 184 11.19 3.41 11.58
N CYS A 185 10.77 2.15 11.54
CA CYS A 185 10.73 1.33 10.32
C CYS A 185 9.52 1.59 9.42
N ASP A 186 8.54 2.39 9.86
CA ASP A 186 7.37 2.72 9.06
C ASP A 186 7.71 3.72 7.96
N ASP A 187 7.08 3.55 6.81
CA ASP A 187 7.25 4.43 5.66
C ASP A 187 6.64 5.82 5.96
N ARG A 188 7.52 6.78 6.28
CA ARG A 188 7.14 8.16 6.63
C ARG A 188 6.41 8.86 5.50
N MET A 189 6.71 8.52 4.23
CA MET A 189 6.02 9.14 3.09
C MET A 189 4.61 8.59 2.94
N GLN A 190 4.37 7.29 3.15
CA GLN A 190 3.00 6.75 3.20
C GLN A 190 2.17 7.41 4.31
N VAL A 191 2.74 7.52 5.51
CA VAL A 191 2.09 8.20 6.64
C VAL A 191 1.77 9.65 6.31
N ALA A 192 2.73 10.39 5.76
CA ALA A 192 2.57 11.80 5.42
C ALA A 192 1.52 12.02 4.32
N ASN A 193 1.50 11.18 3.29
CA ASN A 193 0.48 11.22 2.25
C ASN A 193 -0.93 11.02 2.82
N LEU A 194 -1.09 10.08 3.75
CA LEU A 194 -2.37 9.85 4.40
C LEU A 194 -2.78 11.04 5.29
N ILE A 195 -1.85 11.64 6.03
CA ILE A 195 -2.12 12.85 6.81
C ILE A 195 -2.54 14.00 5.87
N TYR A 196 -1.81 14.23 4.77
CA TYR A 196 -2.17 15.26 3.78
C TYR A 196 -3.60 15.10 3.24
N MET A 197 -4.07 13.85 3.07
CA MET A 197 -5.43 13.58 2.58
C MET A 197 -6.54 13.93 3.58
N THR A 198 -6.22 14.21 4.84
CA THR A 198 -7.23 14.48 5.89
C THR A 198 -7.92 15.82 5.73
N ASP A 199 -7.23 16.82 5.19
CA ASP A 199 -7.77 18.18 5.02
C ASP A 199 -7.55 18.69 3.60
N LYS A 200 -8.66 18.95 2.92
CA LYS A 200 -8.68 19.46 1.54
C LYS A 200 -8.71 21.00 1.44
N TYR A 201 -8.65 21.69 2.57
CA TYR A 201 -8.69 23.14 2.64
C TYR A 201 -7.35 23.72 3.11
N ILE A 202 -6.85 23.25 4.27
CA ILE A 202 -5.62 23.76 4.89
C ILE A 202 -4.39 23.36 4.08
N TYR A 203 -4.22 22.08 3.78
CA TYR A 203 -3.00 21.62 3.10
C TYR A 203 -2.83 22.16 1.67
N PRO A 204 -3.88 22.19 0.81
CA PRO A 204 -3.74 22.83 -0.50
C PRO A 204 -3.52 24.35 -0.47
N TYR A 205 -3.90 25.02 0.63
CA TYR A 205 -3.53 26.41 0.85
C TYR A 205 -2.09 26.55 1.32
N TRP A 206 -1.63 25.66 2.17
CA TRP A 206 -0.31 25.70 2.80
C TRP A 206 0.81 25.30 1.85
N PHE A 207 0.58 24.31 1.01
CA PHE A 207 1.58 23.70 0.12
C PHE A 207 1.23 23.92 -1.35
N ASP A 208 2.25 24.13 -2.18
CA ASP A 208 2.09 24.30 -3.63
C ASP A 208 1.69 22.99 -4.33
N SER A 209 2.07 21.85 -3.76
CA SER A 209 1.72 20.52 -4.26
C SER A 209 1.50 19.52 -3.13
N ALA A 210 0.75 18.46 -3.43
CA ALA A 210 0.58 17.34 -2.50
C ALA A 210 1.91 16.64 -2.20
N GLU A 211 2.83 16.62 -3.16
CA GLU A 211 4.16 16.04 -3.02
C GLU A 211 5.00 16.84 -2.00
N ASP A 212 5.01 18.16 -2.11
CA ASP A 212 5.73 19.03 -1.16
C ASP A 212 5.12 18.96 0.23
N GLY A 213 3.79 18.96 0.32
CA GLY A 213 3.10 18.77 1.59
C GLY A 213 3.47 17.44 2.26
N ALA A 214 3.49 16.36 1.52
CA ALA A 214 3.90 15.06 2.04
C ALA A 214 5.38 15.04 2.48
N LYS A 215 6.29 15.66 1.72
CA LYS A 215 7.71 15.77 2.09
C LYS A 215 7.88 16.52 3.42
N VAL A 216 7.22 17.66 3.58
CA VAL A 216 7.29 18.45 4.81
C VAL A 216 6.69 17.71 6.00
N ILE A 217 5.48 17.14 5.85
CA ILE A 217 4.84 16.35 6.91
C ILE A 217 5.71 15.15 7.31
N ALA A 218 6.35 14.46 6.35
CA ALA A 218 7.27 13.37 6.64
C ALA A 218 8.45 13.84 7.52
N LYS A 219 8.99 15.04 7.31
CA LYS A 219 10.03 15.63 8.17
C LYS A 219 9.49 16.00 9.56
N MET A 220 8.27 16.54 9.63
CA MET A 220 7.61 16.83 10.91
C MET A 220 7.49 15.61 11.82
N THR A 221 7.44 14.39 11.27
CA THR A 221 7.35 13.17 12.09
C THR A 221 8.58 12.96 12.99
N SER A 222 9.70 13.55 12.66
CA SER A 222 10.95 13.48 13.44
C SER A 222 11.19 14.70 14.35
N LEU A 223 10.37 15.73 14.21
CA LEU A 223 10.50 17.00 14.94
C LEU A 223 9.43 17.07 16.05
N PRO A 224 9.63 17.92 17.09
CA PRO A 224 8.64 18.09 18.16
C PRO A 224 7.45 18.95 17.70
N THR A 225 6.64 18.42 16.80
CA THR A 225 5.42 18.99 16.24
C THR A 225 4.21 18.12 16.59
N LEU A 226 2.99 18.58 16.26
CA LEU A 226 1.78 17.75 16.34
C LEU A 226 1.95 16.43 15.59
N TYR A 227 2.62 16.46 14.44
CA TYR A 227 2.88 15.29 13.58
C TYR A 227 4.08 14.45 14.03
N ASN A 228 4.66 14.71 15.22
CA ASN A 228 5.71 13.84 15.73
C ASN A 228 5.24 12.38 15.79
N GLN A 229 6.11 11.43 15.44
CA GLN A 229 5.75 10.00 15.40
C GLN A 229 5.13 9.48 16.70
N LYS A 230 5.48 10.07 17.89
CA LYS A 230 4.88 9.71 19.17
C LYS A 230 3.37 10.00 19.26
N ASN A 231 2.87 10.93 18.43
CA ASN A 231 1.48 11.33 18.34
C ASN A 231 0.73 10.57 17.25
N ILE A 232 1.42 9.68 16.52
CA ILE A 232 0.87 8.97 15.36
C ILE A 232 0.61 7.50 15.70
N THR A 233 -0.62 7.07 15.51
CA THR A 233 -1.02 5.67 15.51
C THR A 233 -1.26 5.24 14.06
N VAL A 234 -0.69 4.11 13.67
CA VAL A 234 -0.83 3.53 12.33
C VAL A 234 -1.64 2.25 12.37
N ALA A 235 -2.45 2.05 11.34
CA ALA A 235 -3.05 0.77 11.02
C ALA A 235 -2.20 0.12 9.92
N VAL A 236 -1.57 -1.00 10.24
CA VAL A 236 -0.62 -1.67 9.35
C VAL A 236 -1.18 -3.00 8.90
N ALA A 237 -1.25 -3.21 7.60
CA ALA A 237 -1.59 -4.50 7.02
C ALA A 237 -0.43 -5.49 7.17
N LYS A 238 -0.73 -6.78 7.10
CA LYS A 238 0.27 -7.85 7.30
C LYS A 238 1.46 -7.77 6.34
N ASN A 239 1.27 -7.21 5.15
CA ASN A 239 2.33 -6.97 4.17
C ASN A 239 3.20 -5.75 4.48
N GLY A 240 2.96 -5.06 5.59
CA GLY A 240 3.69 -3.86 6.03
C GLY A 240 3.15 -2.53 5.48
N ARG A 241 2.12 -2.56 4.62
CA ARG A 241 1.49 -1.34 4.08
C ARG A 241 0.73 -0.59 5.16
N ILE A 242 0.83 0.73 5.17
CA ILE A 242 0.07 1.60 6.08
C ILE A 242 -1.36 1.74 5.53
N ALA A 243 -2.30 1.05 6.17
CA ALA A 243 -3.72 1.06 5.80
C ALA A 243 -4.46 2.31 6.31
N GLY A 244 -3.90 2.99 7.30
CA GLY A 244 -4.48 4.21 7.84
C GLY A 244 -3.62 4.81 8.94
N VAL A 245 -3.89 6.07 9.25
CA VAL A 245 -3.19 6.85 10.27
C VAL A 245 -4.19 7.60 11.15
N LEU A 246 -3.82 7.82 12.39
CA LEU A 246 -4.50 8.70 13.32
C LEU A 246 -3.45 9.52 14.07
N VAL A 247 -3.59 10.85 14.03
CA VAL A 247 -2.77 11.80 14.80
C VAL A 247 -3.55 12.26 16.01
N SER A 248 -2.96 12.17 17.19
CA SER A 248 -3.62 12.52 18.45
C SER A 248 -2.62 12.91 19.53
N CYS A 249 -3.02 13.77 20.43
CA CYS A 249 -2.21 14.20 21.57
C CYS A 249 -3.10 14.64 22.72
N TYR A 250 -2.50 14.90 23.87
CA TYR A 250 -3.21 15.62 24.94
C TYR A 250 -3.22 17.12 24.64
N SER A 251 -4.38 17.75 24.88
CA SER A 251 -4.57 19.19 24.79
C SER A 251 -4.03 19.91 26.02
N PRO A 252 -3.60 21.18 25.93
CA PRO A 252 -3.54 21.99 24.70
C PRO A 252 -2.41 21.55 23.76
N VAL A 253 -2.63 21.72 22.48
CA VAL A 253 -1.60 21.50 21.45
C VAL A 253 -0.69 22.72 21.44
N ILE A 254 0.58 22.52 21.79
CA ILE A 254 1.58 23.59 21.77
C ILE A 254 2.52 23.32 20.59
N GLU A 255 2.46 24.16 19.58
CA GLU A 255 3.33 24.12 18.40
C GLU A 255 4.37 25.23 18.45
N ASN A 256 5.54 24.95 17.88
CA ASN A 256 6.60 25.94 17.69
C ASN A 256 6.84 26.12 16.19
N GLU A 257 6.63 27.37 15.72
CA GLU A 257 6.82 27.72 14.33
C GLU A 257 8.22 27.41 13.80
N GLU A 258 9.25 27.58 14.64
CA GLU A 258 10.62 27.27 14.30
C GLU A 258 10.80 25.79 13.91
N HIS A 259 10.13 24.88 14.62
CA HIS A 259 10.16 23.44 14.27
C HIS A 259 9.45 23.16 12.97
N ILE A 260 8.38 23.89 12.66
CA ILE A 260 7.65 23.78 11.40
C ILE A 260 8.53 24.27 10.25
N CYS A 261 9.10 25.49 10.37
CA CYS A 261 9.99 26.06 9.35
C CYS A 261 11.23 25.14 9.11
N LYS A 262 11.74 24.51 10.16
CA LYS A 262 12.82 23.51 10.04
C LYS A 262 12.40 22.30 9.19
N ALA A 263 11.16 21.83 9.32
CA ALA A 263 10.66 20.74 8.47
C ALA A 263 10.61 21.13 6.98
N PHE A 264 10.23 22.39 6.68
CA PHE A 264 10.27 22.91 5.32
C PHE A 264 11.70 22.98 4.78
N GLU A 265 12.66 23.47 5.57
CA GLU A 265 14.07 23.51 5.21
C GLU A 265 14.62 22.10 4.90
N GLU A 266 14.39 21.14 5.80
CA GLU A 266 14.82 19.76 5.63
C GLU A 266 14.16 19.03 4.45
N ALA A 267 12.98 19.49 4.03
CA ALA A 267 12.25 18.99 2.87
C ALA A 267 12.65 19.68 1.55
N ASN A 268 13.49 20.73 1.60
CA ASN A 268 13.79 21.64 0.50
C ASN A 268 12.52 22.29 -0.11
N VAL A 269 11.58 22.66 0.73
CA VAL A 269 10.34 23.37 0.36
C VAL A 269 10.40 24.77 0.98
N PRO A 270 10.05 25.85 0.25
CA PRO A 270 10.05 27.20 0.80
C PRO A 270 9.08 27.34 1.98
N CYS A 271 9.57 27.90 3.10
CA CYS A 271 8.74 28.34 4.22
C CYS A 271 8.38 29.81 3.99
N ASP A 272 7.14 30.09 3.62
CA ASP A 272 6.67 31.41 3.22
C ASP A 272 5.62 31.99 4.18
N GLU A 273 5.05 33.18 3.84
CA GLU A 273 4.05 33.88 4.64
C GLU A 273 2.79 33.03 4.91
N ARG A 274 2.48 32.02 4.08
CA ARG A 274 1.36 31.10 4.30
C ARG A 274 1.59 30.26 5.55
N THR A 275 2.83 29.83 5.78
CA THR A 275 3.21 29.09 6.99
C THR A 275 3.02 29.96 8.24
N HIS A 276 3.47 31.21 8.22
CA HIS A 276 3.28 32.15 9.33
C HIS A 276 1.80 32.39 9.62
N ARG A 277 0.98 32.55 8.57
CA ARG A 277 -0.45 32.71 8.71
C ARG A 277 -1.16 31.47 9.26
N ILE A 278 -0.82 30.29 8.78
CA ILE A 278 -1.36 29.01 9.33
C ILE A 278 -0.98 28.88 10.80
N PHE A 279 0.24 29.25 11.15
CA PHE A 279 0.68 29.22 12.55
C PHE A 279 -0.14 30.17 13.42
N SER A 280 -0.29 31.45 13.01
CA SER A 280 -1.02 32.44 13.79
C SER A 280 -2.53 32.19 13.87
N ASP A 281 -3.14 31.74 12.77
CA ASP A 281 -4.60 31.63 12.67
C ASP A 281 -5.16 30.27 13.07
N TYR A 282 -4.38 29.22 12.88
CA TYR A 282 -4.82 27.85 13.16
C TYR A 282 -4.24 27.30 14.45
N TYR A 283 -2.93 27.25 14.60
CA TYR A 283 -2.30 26.68 15.79
C TYR A 283 -2.52 27.53 17.04
N ALA A 284 -2.61 28.84 16.92
CA ALA A 284 -2.96 29.71 18.04
C ALA A 284 -4.35 29.37 18.60
N LYS A 285 -5.32 29.08 17.73
CA LYS A 285 -6.68 28.64 18.14
C LYS A 285 -6.70 27.24 18.73
N MET A 286 -5.85 26.34 18.26
CA MET A 286 -5.72 24.99 18.86
C MET A 286 -5.13 25.02 20.26
N ALA A 287 -4.36 26.04 20.59
CA ALA A 287 -3.83 26.26 21.93
C ALA A 287 -4.89 26.77 22.92
N GLU A 288 -5.98 27.35 22.42
CA GLU A 288 -7.08 27.89 23.22
C GLU A 288 -8.12 26.81 23.50
N ASP A 289 -7.93 25.90 24.35
CA ASP A 289 -9.04 25.13 24.88
C ASP A 289 -9.04 23.61 24.74
N LYS A 290 -9.48 23.04 25.77
CA LYS A 290 -10.03 21.73 26.11
C LYS A 290 -9.01 20.83 26.77
N ASP A 291 -9.16 20.65 28.08
CA ASP A 291 -8.55 19.52 28.77
C ASP A 291 -9.05 18.22 28.14
N GLY A 292 -8.15 17.32 27.83
CA GLY A 292 -8.50 16.01 27.33
C GLY A 292 -7.61 15.49 26.18
N PHE A 293 -8.04 14.41 25.58
CA PHE A 293 -7.32 13.79 24.48
C PHE A 293 -7.88 14.23 23.12
N TYR A 294 -7.06 14.86 22.32
CA TYR A 294 -7.46 15.44 21.03
C TYR A 294 -7.12 14.49 19.88
N VAL A 295 -8.10 14.18 19.04
CA VAL A 295 -7.93 13.46 17.78
C VAL A 295 -7.89 14.48 16.65
N ALA A 296 -6.69 14.77 16.17
CA ALA A 296 -6.44 15.81 15.18
C ALA A 296 -6.73 15.37 13.75
N ASN A 297 -6.16 14.25 13.34
CA ASN A 297 -6.29 13.77 11.96
C ASN A 297 -6.59 12.28 11.95
N ILE A 298 -7.41 11.86 10.99
CA ILE A 298 -7.60 10.44 10.68
C ILE A 298 -7.79 10.25 9.18
N ALA A 299 -7.02 9.33 8.62
CA ALA A 299 -7.19 8.91 7.23
C ALA A 299 -7.08 7.40 7.09
N VAL A 300 -7.80 6.89 6.11
CA VAL A 300 -7.71 5.49 5.67
C VAL A 300 -7.38 5.49 4.18
N ASP A 301 -6.35 4.75 3.83
CA ASP A 301 -5.98 4.51 2.44
C ASP A 301 -7.21 4.05 1.64
N PRO A 302 -7.46 4.61 0.44
CA PRO A 302 -8.64 4.30 -0.36
C PRO A 302 -8.92 2.79 -0.52
N GLN A 303 -7.88 1.96 -0.65
CA GLN A 303 -8.01 0.51 -0.81
C GLN A 303 -8.48 -0.20 0.48
N PHE A 304 -8.30 0.43 1.64
CA PHE A 304 -8.70 -0.10 2.95
C PHE A 304 -9.98 0.54 3.50
N ARG A 305 -10.67 1.39 2.73
CA ARG A 305 -11.95 2.00 3.14
C ARG A 305 -13.07 0.97 3.23
N ASN A 306 -14.10 1.31 4.01
CA ASN A 306 -15.28 0.47 4.26
C ASN A 306 -15.02 -0.89 4.94
N LYS A 307 -13.81 -1.09 5.51
CA LYS A 307 -13.36 -2.32 6.18
C LYS A 307 -13.15 -2.17 7.68
N GLY A 308 -13.70 -1.14 8.27
CA GLY A 308 -13.63 -0.91 9.71
C GLY A 308 -12.29 -0.34 10.21
N VAL A 309 -11.32 -0.01 9.32
CA VAL A 309 -9.98 0.48 9.71
C VAL A 309 -10.07 1.76 10.56
N ALA A 310 -10.88 2.74 10.13
CA ALA A 310 -11.07 3.98 10.90
C ALA A 310 -11.66 3.70 12.30
N SER A 311 -12.68 2.82 12.38
CA SER A 311 -13.26 2.42 13.66
C SER A 311 -12.23 1.77 14.59
N LYS A 312 -11.39 0.89 14.03
CA LYS A 312 -10.34 0.20 14.77
C LYS A 312 -9.26 1.17 15.27
N LEU A 313 -8.81 2.09 14.39
CA LEU A 313 -7.85 3.16 14.75
C LEU A 313 -8.40 3.98 15.92
N ILE A 314 -9.59 4.56 15.79
CA ILE A 314 -10.18 5.39 16.83
C ILE A 314 -10.33 4.60 18.12
N THR A 315 -11.03 3.46 18.09
CA THR A 315 -11.36 2.70 19.32
C THR A 315 -10.10 2.27 20.08
N GLN A 316 -9.05 1.85 19.38
CA GLN A 316 -7.81 1.42 20.05
C GLN A 316 -6.98 2.60 20.54
N THR A 317 -6.95 3.73 19.79
CA THR A 317 -6.15 4.89 20.16
C THR A 317 -6.72 5.62 21.37
N ILE A 318 -8.07 5.76 21.43
CA ILE A 318 -8.72 6.49 22.52
C ILE A 318 -9.03 5.63 23.76
N LYS A 319 -8.72 4.33 23.69
CA LYS A 319 -8.93 3.43 24.82
C LYS A 319 -8.18 3.95 26.06
N ASP A 320 -8.88 4.06 27.17
CA ASP A 320 -8.35 4.50 28.45
C ASP A 320 -7.78 5.96 28.46
N LYS A 321 -8.24 6.83 27.54
CA LYS A 321 -7.76 8.21 27.43
C LYS A 321 -8.60 9.25 28.18
N GLY A 322 -9.72 8.84 28.75
CA GLY A 322 -10.68 9.78 29.36
C GLY A 322 -11.46 10.55 28.30
N THR A 323 -11.81 11.79 28.59
CA THR A 323 -12.56 12.64 27.65
C THR A 323 -11.76 12.89 26.39
N CYS A 324 -12.33 12.49 25.26
CA CYS A 324 -11.74 12.67 23.92
C CYS A 324 -12.55 13.67 23.12
N HIS A 325 -11.88 14.56 22.38
CA HIS A 325 -12.54 15.52 21.52
C HIS A 325 -11.92 15.54 20.13
N LEU A 326 -12.71 15.94 19.16
CA LEU A 326 -12.32 16.12 17.76
C LEU A 326 -13.19 17.19 17.09
N GLU A 327 -12.74 17.61 15.91
CA GLU A 327 -13.46 18.50 15.04
C GLU A 327 -13.67 17.82 13.69
N CYS A 328 -14.82 18.09 13.07
CA CYS A 328 -15.15 17.48 11.79
C CYS A 328 -15.94 18.44 10.91
N VAL A 329 -15.46 18.65 9.69
CA VAL A 329 -16.18 19.44 8.67
C VAL A 329 -17.59 18.86 8.48
N ILE A 330 -18.63 19.73 8.59
CA ILE A 330 -20.03 19.32 8.49
C ILE A 330 -20.34 18.61 7.17
N ALA A 331 -19.74 19.06 6.08
CA ALA A 331 -19.89 18.43 4.76
C ALA A 331 -19.35 16.97 4.71
N ASN A 332 -18.44 16.59 5.63
CA ASN A 332 -17.92 15.22 5.70
C ASN A 332 -18.86 14.30 6.50
N GLN A 333 -20.03 14.05 5.92
CA GLN A 333 -21.08 13.24 6.56
C GLN A 333 -20.63 11.81 6.91
N GLY A 334 -19.73 11.23 6.13
CA GLY A 334 -19.20 9.89 6.40
C GLY A 334 -18.42 9.84 7.71
N ALA A 335 -17.60 10.86 7.96
CA ALA A 335 -16.75 10.92 9.16
C ALA A 335 -17.57 11.17 10.44
N TRP A 336 -18.36 12.26 10.52
CA TRP A 336 -19.04 12.57 11.76
C TRP A 336 -20.13 11.53 12.11
N LYS A 337 -20.81 10.90 11.11
CA LYS A 337 -21.69 9.75 11.37
C LYS A 337 -20.94 8.54 11.92
N LEU A 338 -19.72 8.30 11.48
CA LEU A 338 -18.86 7.27 12.05
C LEU A 338 -18.52 7.60 13.51
N TYR A 339 -18.12 8.84 13.80
CA TYR A 339 -17.81 9.27 15.16
C TYR A 339 -19.01 9.13 16.11
N GLN A 340 -20.21 9.48 15.65
CA GLN A 340 -21.43 9.25 16.43
C GLN A 340 -21.65 7.76 16.75
N LYS A 341 -21.45 6.86 15.76
CA LYS A 341 -21.53 5.40 15.99
C LYS A 341 -20.49 4.90 17.00
N LEU A 342 -19.37 5.60 17.14
CA LEU A 342 -18.32 5.29 18.10
C LEU A 342 -18.50 5.99 19.45
N GLY A 343 -19.65 6.66 19.65
CA GLY A 343 -20.04 7.27 20.92
C GLY A 343 -19.67 8.73 21.07
N PHE A 344 -19.15 9.39 20.03
CA PHE A 344 -18.97 10.84 20.07
C PHE A 344 -20.31 11.55 19.91
N ARG A 345 -20.53 12.61 20.68
CA ARG A 345 -21.70 13.50 20.58
C ARG A 345 -21.29 14.87 20.04
N ILE A 346 -22.11 15.47 19.19
CA ILE A 346 -21.92 16.84 18.73
C ILE A 346 -22.19 17.77 19.93
N THR A 347 -21.27 18.68 20.20
CA THR A 347 -21.36 19.64 21.30
C THR A 347 -21.49 21.07 20.84
N GLY A 348 -21.20 21.35 19.56
CA GLY A 348 -21.34 22.66 18.97
C GLY A 348 -20.97 22.69 17.50
N GLU A 349 -21.18 23.84 16.91
CA GLU A 349 -20.75 24.22 15.55
C GLU A 349 -19.89 25.48 15.64
N TYR A 350 -18.88 25.55 14.80
CA TYR A 350 -18.06 26.77 14.69
C TYR A 350 -17.60 26.96 13.25
N PRO A 351 -17.29 28.22 12.86
CA PRO A 351 -16.73 28.52 11.55
C PRO A 351 -15.27 28.10 11.52
N GLY A 352 -14.96 26.89 11.20
CA GLY A 352 -13.58 26.38 11.14
C GLY A 352 -12.61 27.28 10.35
N VAL A 353 -11.42 26.78 10.05
CA VAL A 353 -10.45 27.53 9.25
C VAL A 353 -11.04 27.81 7.86
N PHE A 354 -10.81 29.00 7.33
CA PHE A 354 -11.41 29.51 6.06
C PHE A 354 -12.94 29.53 6.04
N ASP A 355 -13.60 29.75 7.19
CA ASP A 355 -15.05 29.74 7.32
C ASP A 355 -15.72 28.42 6.89
N VAL A 356 -14.99 27.32 6.92
CA VAL A 356 -15.53 25.98 6.64
C VAL A 356 -16.25 25.46 7.89
N PRO A 357 -17.60 25.30 7.87
CA PRO A 357 -18.32 24.94 9.08
C PRO A 357 -17.93 23.55 9.60
N CYS A 358 -17.64 23.47 10.88
CA CYS A 358 -17.22 22.27 11.57
C CYS A 358 -18.11 21.97 12.79
N TYR A 359 -18.33 20.67 13.05
CA TYR A 359 -18.81 20.19 14.34
C TYR A 359 -17.66 20.05 15.31
N THR A 360 -17.88 20.46 16.56
CA THR A 360 -17.09 19.98 17.71
C THR A 360 -17.77 18.75 18.27
N MET A 361 -17.00 17.70 18.53
CA MET A 361 -17.53 16.44 19.03
C MET A 361 -16.70 15.92 20.20
N VAL A 362 -17.40 15.36 21.20
CA VAL A 362 -16.79 14.87 22.45
C VAL A 362 -17.29 13.46 22.76
N LYS A 363 -16.41 12.65 23.34
CA LYS A 363 -16.70 11.35 23.92
C LYS A 363 -16.00 11.27 25.29
N ASP A 364 -16.79 10.90 26.31
CA ASP A 364 -16.32 10.65 27.70
C ASP A 364 -15.95 9.18 27.89
#